data_696b3b02c334b0f30a0a9b19c7a92967
#
_entry.id   696b3b02c334b0f30a0a9b19c7a92967
#
_cell.length_a   1.000
_cell.length_b   1.000
_cell.length_c   1.000
_cell.angle_alpha   90.00
_cell.angle_beta   90.00
_cell.angle_gamma   90.00
#
_symmetry.space_group_name_H-M   'P 1'
#
loop_
_entity.id
_entity.type
_entity.pdbx_description
1 polymer ?
#
loop_
_entity_poly.entity_id
_entity_poly.type
_entity_poly.pdbx_seq_one_letter_code
_entity_poly.pdbx_strand_id
1 'polypeptide(L)'
;MSALRLTLPYHDARRPPELTRADYIVSANIGRTVQACRQAVMDAKRAISWLARQGYERIGILGTSLGSCLSLLTAAHEPRIHAQALNHISPYFADVVWRGLSTSHVKESLAGAIDLELLRRVWLPISPHVYLDRVRDRKTLLVYARYDLTFPVDLSRDLVREFERRGIPHELAVLPCGHYSTGLTPFKFLDGFVLARFLDRNL
;
A
#
# COMPACT_ATOMS: atom_id res chain seq x y z
N MET A 1 -12.59 -19.00 -0.85
CA MET A 1 -12.46 -17.53 -0.96
C MET A 1 -12.44 -17.11 -2.43
N SER A 2 -13.19 -16.06 -2.82
CA SER A 2 -13.15 -15.45 -4.17
C SER A 2 -12.26 -14.21 -4.15
N ALA A 3 -11.67 -13.85 -5.29
CA ALA A 3 -10.79 -12.69 -5.39
C ALA A 3 -11.19 -11.80 -6.58
N LEU A 4 -11.26 -10.49 -6.34
CA LEU A 4 -11.41 -9.46 -7.37
C LEU A 4 -10.09 -8.70 -7.48
N ARG A 5 -9.46 -8.74 -8.65
CA ARG A 5 -8.26 -7.94 -8.94
C ARG A 5 -8.67 -6.58 -9.47
N LEU A 6 -8.19 -5.52 -8.81
CA LEU A 6 -8.43 -4.14 -9.22
C LEU A 6 -7.16 -3.55 -9.84
N THR A 7 -7.27 -3.06 -11.06
CA THR A 7 -6.19 -2.34 -11.74
C THR A 7 -6.14 -0.89 -11.26
N LEU A 8 -4.98 -0.48 -10.73
CA LEU A 8 -4.76 0.90 -10.26
C LEU A 8 -4.76 1.91 -11.42
N PRO A 9 -5.03 3.20 -11.14
CA PRO A 9 -4.84 4.26 -12.14
C PRO A 9 -3.46 4.19 -12.79
N TYR A 10 -3.39 4.41 -14.10
CA TYR A 10 -2.17 4.37 -14.92
C TYR A 10 -1.46 2.99 -15.00
N HIS A 11 -2.07 1.91 -14.54
CA HIS A 11 -1.53 0.55 -14.67
C HIS A 11 -2.27 -0.26 -15.73
N ASP A 12 -1.59 -1.27 -16.28
CA ASP A 12 -2.14 -2.24 -17.25
C ASP A 12 -2.96 -1.53 -18.36
N ALA A 13 -4.21 -1.92 -18.56
CA ALA A 13 -5.12 -1.34 -19.55
C ALA A 13 -5.50 0.14 -19.29
N ARG A 14 -5.20 0.67 -18.11
CA ARG A 14 -5.43 2.09 -17.76
C ARG A 14 -4.20 2.96 -17.99
N ARG A 15 -3.11 2.37 -18.49
CA ARG A 15 -1.87 3.09 -18.76
C ARG A 15 -2.00 3.86 -20.10
N PRO A 16 -1.71 5.16 -20.12
CA PRO A 16 -1.63 5.93 -21.36
C PRO A 16 -0.59 5.36 -22.33
N PRO A 17 -0.82 5.44 -23.66
CA PRO A 17 0.06 4.81 -24.63
C PRO A 17 1.48 5.42 -24.66
N GLU A 18 1.64 6.67 -24.24
CA GLU A 18 2.93 7.36 -24.15
C GLU A 18 3.80 6.86 -23.01
N LEU A 19 3.25 6.09 -22.06
CA LEU A 19 4.00 5.59 -20.92
C LEU A 19 4.42 4.13 -21.10
N THR A 20 5.66 3.82 -20.79
CA THR A 20 6.17 2.44 -20.68
C THR A 20 5.93 1.85 -19.28
N ARG A 21 5.81 2.71 -18.26
CA ARG A 21 5.59 2.37 -16.86
C ARG A 21 4.43 3.18 -16.28
N ALA A 22 3.98 2.85 -15.08
CA ALA A 22 2.91 3.56 -14.38
C ALA A 22 3.39 4.88 -13.71
N ASP A 23 4.27 5.64 -14.36
CA ASP A 23 4.97 6.79 -13.76
C ASP A 23 4.03 7.95 -13.39
N TYR A 24 2.80 7.97 -13.90
CA TYR A 24 1.85 9.04 -13.55
C TYR A 24 1.16 8.85 -12.20
N ILE A 25 1.16 7.65 -11.61
CA ILE A 25 0.52 7.44 -10.30
C ILE A 25 1.39 7.99 -9.17
N VAL A 26 2.73 7.91 -9.30
CA VAL A 26 3.70 8.52 -8.38
C VAL A 26 4.71 9.28 -9.24
N SER A 27 4.70 10.59 -9.14
CA SER A 27 5.50 11.46 -10.01
C SER A 27 5.84 12.78 -9.34
N ALA A 28 6.74 13.56 -9.96
CA ALA A 28 7.05 14.92 -9.55
C ALA A 28 5.86 15.89 -9.68
N ASN A 29 4.81 15.53 -10.42
CA ASN A 29 3.55 16.25 -10.37
C ASN A 29 2.80 15.89 -9.08
N ILE A 30 3.04 16.67 -8.03
CA ILE A 30 2.53 16.46 -6.66
C ILE A 30 1.01 16.32 -6.64
N GLY A 31 0.31 17.22 -7.33
CA GLY A 31 -1.16 17.23 -7.38
C GLY A 31 -1.71 15.99 -8.09
N ARG A 32 -1.10 15.57 -9.20
CA ARG A 32 -1.49 14.36 -9.91
C ARG A 32 -1.32 13.10 -9.06
N THR A 33 -0.23 12.99 -8.30
CA THR A 33 -0.01 11.88 -7.38
C THR A 33 -1.14 11.79 -6.34
N VAL A 34 -1.53 12.90 -5.71
CA VAL A 34 -2.65 12.93 -4.77
C VAL A 34 -3.96 12.52 -5.46
N GLN A 35 -4.26 13.07 -6.65
CA GLN A 35 -5.48 12.73 -7.38
C GLN A 35 -5.51 11.26 -7.82
N ALA A 36 -4.38 10.71 -8.25
CA ALA A 36 -4.28 9.31 -8.64
C ALA A 36 -4.49 8.36 -7.43
N CYS A 37 -3.90 8.66 -6.29
CA CYS A 37 -4.11 7.91 -5.05
C CYS A 37 -5.59 8.00 -4.59
N ARG A 38 -6.18 9.20 -4.63
CA ARG A 38 -7.61 9.39 -4.35
C ARG A 38 -8.49 8.56 -5.29
N GLN A 39 -8.20 8.57 -6.59
CA GLN A 39 -8.94 7.78 -7.57
C GLN A 39 -8.84 6.28 -7.27
N ALA A 40 -7.64 5.78 -6.92
CA ALA A 40 -7.45 4.38 -6.56
C ALA A 40 -8.31 3.97 -5.35
N VAL A 41 -8.35 4.80 -4.30
CA VAL A 41 -9.21 4.57 -3.12
C VAL A 41 -10.69 4.58 -3.52
N MET A 42 -11.12 5.51 -4.35
CA MET A 42 -12.52 5.59 -4.82
C MET A 42 -12.91 4.37 -5.66
N ASP A 43 -12.02 3.90 -6.54
CA ASP A 43 -12.23 2.70 -7.34
C ASP A 43 -12.34 1.45 -6.45
N ALA A 44 -11.49 1.31 -5.44
CA ALA A 44 -11.55 0.23 -4.47
C ALA A 44 -12.88 0.26 -3.68
N LYS A 45 -13.34 1.43 -3.23
CA LYS A 45 -14.65 1.56 -2.56
C LYS A 45 -15.83 1.20 -3.46
N ARG A 46 -15.76 1.55 -4.75
CA ARG A 46 -16.77 1.13 -5.74
C ARG A 46 -16.77 -0.38 -5.94
N ALA A 47 -15.58 -1.00 -6.03
CA ALA A 47 -15.45 -2.45 -6.13
C ALA A 47 -16.03 -3.16 -4.89
N ILE A 48 -15.75 -2.65 -3.69
CA ILE A 48 -16.33 -3.16 -2.43
C ILE A 48 -17.84 -3.01 -2.42
N SER A 49 -18.38 -1.88 -2.89
CA SER A 49 -19.82 -1.67 -2.99
C SER A 49 -20.47 -2.62 -3.99
N TRP A 50 -19.76 -2.97 -5.07
CA TRP A 50 -20.24 -3.98 -6.01
C TRP A 50 -20.22 -5.38 -5.38
N LEU A 51 -19.15 -5.77 -4.69
CA LEU A 51 -19.06 -7.06 -3.98
C LEU A 51 -20.19 -7.20 -2.95
N ALA A 52 -20.44 -6.17 -2.15
CA ALA A 52 -21.54 -6.20 -1.18
C ALA A 52 -22.92 -6.42 -1.85
N ARG A 53 -23.17 -5.81 -3.02
CA ARG A 53 -24.39 -6.06 -3.80
C ARG A 53 -24.47 -7.46 -4.40
N GLN A 54 -23.31 -8.14 -4.58
CA GLN A 54 -23.27 -9.55 -4.98
C GLN A 54 -23.44 -10.53 -3.81
N GLY A 55 -23.71 -10.01 -2.60
CA GLY A 55 -23.94 -10.84 -1.41
C GLY A 55 -22.68 -11.22 -0.64
N TYR A 56 -21.52 -10.61 -0.94
CA TYR A 56 -20.31 -10.83 -0.11
C TYR A 56 -20.39 -10.01 1.17
N GLU A 57 -20.52 -10.70 2.31
CA GLU A 57 -20.63 -10.07 3.63
C GLU A 57 -19.27 -9.82 4.28
N ARG A 58 -18.31 -10.74 4.09
CA ARG A 58 -16.96 -10.63 4.65
C ARG A 58 -15.97 -10.27 3.55
N ILE A 59 -15.51 -9.03 3.58
CA ILE A 59 -14.65 -8.46 2.55
C ILE A 59 -13.28 -8.16 3.15
N GLY A 60 -12.22 -8.66 2.50
CA GLY A 60 -10.84 -8.32 2.80
C GLY A 60 -10.22 -7.47 1.68
N ILE A 61 -9.12 -6.80 2.01
CA ILE A 61 -8.31 -6.09 1.04
C ILE A 61 -6.85 -6.53 1.16
N LEU A 62 -6.21 -6.75 0.01
CA LEU A 62 -4.79 -7.03 -0.08
C LEU A 62 -4.14 -6.02 -1.01
N GLY A 63 -3.02 -5.47 -0.60
CA GLY A 63 -2.20 -4.62 -1.44
C GLY A 63 -0.72 -4.89 -1.23
N THR A 64 0.04 -4.79 -2.33
CA THR A 64 1.50 -4.94 -2.32
C THR A 64 2.15 -3.63 -2.74
N SER A 65 3.21 -3.23 -2.04
CA SER A 65 3.99 -2.03 -2.36
C SER A 65 3.10 -0.78 -2.33
N LEU A 66 3.04 0.02 -3.39
CA LEU A 66 2.09 1.14 -3.50
C LEU A 66 0.65 0.70 -3.17
N GLY A 67 0.26 -0.50 -3.62
CA GLY A 67 -1.06 -1.07 -3.33
C GLY A 67 -1.31 -1.27 -1.84
N SER A 68 -0.29 -1.53 -1.02
CA SER A 68 -0.45 -1.65 0.44
C SER A 68 -0.82 -0.32 1.10
N CYS A 69 -0.18 0.78 0.68
CA CYS A 69 -0.54 2.12 1.14
C CYS A 69 -1.98 2.47 0.76
N LEU A 70 -2.37 2.21 -0.50
CA LEU A 70 -3.73 2.47 -1.00
C LEU A 70 -4.77 1.57 -0.33
N SER A 71 -4.41 0.32 0.01
CA SER A 71 -5.28 -0.61 0.75
C SER A 71 -5.53 -0.12 2.17
N LEU A 72 -4.51 0.36 2.89
CA LEU A 72 -4.69 0.94 4.22
C LEU A 72 -5.55 2.20 4.15
N LEU A 73 -5.30 3.11 3.20
CA LEU A 73 -6.14 4.29 3.00
C LEU A 73 -7.58 3.90 2.69
N THR A 74 -7.79 2.86 1.88
CA THR A 74 -9.15 2.36 1.58
C THR A 74 -9.80 1.81 2.85
N ALA A 75 -9.12 0.96 3.62
CA ALA A 75 -9.64 0.37 4.86
C ALA A 75 -9.97 1.42 5.92
N ALA A 76 -9.21 2.50 5.97
CA ALA A 76 -9.46 3.63 6.86
C ALA A 76 -10.73 4.44 6.51
N HIS A 77 -11.23 4.31 5.28
CA HIS A 77 -12.41 5.04 4.78
C HIS A 77 -13.54 4.13 4.31
N GLU A 78 -13.44 2.82 4.54
CA GLU A 78 -14.43 1.83 4.13
C GLU A 78 -14.70 0.83 5.26
N PRO A 79 -15.75 1.01 6.04
CA PRO A 79 -16.03 0.21 7.23
C PRO A 79 -16.39 -1.26 6.94
N ARG A 80 -16.76 -1.59 5.70
CA ARG A 80 -17.09 -2.97 5.29
C ARG A 80 -15.88 -3.88 5.13
N ILE A 81 -14.66 -3.33 5.21
CA ILE A 81 -13.44 -4.15 5.18
C ILE A 81 -13.24 -4.77 6.56
N HIS A 82 -13.22 -6.11 6.63
CA HIS A 82 -13.02 -6.89 7.85
C HIS A 82 -11.55 -7.21 8.11
N ALA A 83 -10.81 -7.50 7.03
CA ALA A 83 -9.40 -7.87 7.09
C ALA A 83 -8.58 -7.13 6.04
N GLN A 84 -7.33 -6.79 6.38
CA GLN A 84 -6.36 -6.19 5.46
C GLN A 84 -5.02 -6.88 5.53
N ALA A 85 -4.46 -7.25 4.39
CA ALA A 85 -3.11 -7.76 4.24
C ALA A 85 -2.26 -6.71 3.52
N LEU A 86 -1.30 -6.14 4.22
CA LEU A 86 -0.50 -4.99 3.79
C LEU A 86 0.93 -5.45 3.51
N ASN A 87 1.20 -5.78 2.25
CA ASN A 87 2.47 -6.36 1.84
C ASN A 87 3.43 -5.26 1.36
N HIS A 88 4.65 -5.21 1.93
CA HIS A 88 5.64 -4.16 1.72
C HIS A 88 5.08 -2.76 2.03
N ILE A 89 4.63 -2.56 3.28
CA ILE A 89 3.98 -1.32 3.72
C ILE A 89 4.95 -0.39 4.47
N SER A 90 4.70 0.90 4.34
CA SER A 90 5.32 1.96 5.14
C SER A 90 4.26 2.99 5.58
N PRO A 91 4.44 3.67 6.71
CA PRO A 91 3.49 4.69 7.17
C PRO A 91 3.65 6.03 6.45
N TYR A 92 4.81 6.31 5.84
CA TYR A 92 5.17 7.63 5.33
C TYR A 92 5.34 7.60 3.81
N PHE A 93 4.32 8.04 3.08
CA PHE A 93 4.33 8.01 1.61
C PHE A 93 5.48 8.85 1.00
N ALA A 94 5.68 10.06 1.49
CA ALA A 94 6.73 10.96 1.03
C ALA A 94 8.14 10.37 1.25
N ASP A 95 8.38 9.77 2.43
CA ASP A 95 9.67 9.17 2.76
C ASP A 95 10.00 7.97 1.89
N VAL A 96 9.01 7.13 1.58
CA VAL A 96 9.19 6.01 0.65
C VAL A 96 9.62 6.52 -0.72
N VAL A 97 8.94 7.54 -1.25
CA VAL A 97 9.26 8.09 -2.57
C VAL A 97 10.62 8.80 -2.57
N TRP A 98 10.95 9.50 -1.50
CA TRP A 98 12.21 10.24 -1.38
C TRP A 98 13.43 9.35 -1.20
N ARG A 99 13.27 8.22 -0.51
CA ARG A 99 14.38 7.34 -0.09
C ARG A 99 14.42 6.01 -0.84
N GLY A 100 13.30 5.61 -1.44
CA GLY A 100 13.16 4.33 -2.12
C GLY A 100 13.91 4.29 -3.45
N LEU A 101 14.58 3.16 -3.70
CA LEU A 101 15.39 2.96 -4.90
C LEU A 101 14.57 3.10 -6.19
N SER A 102 13.35 2.57 -6.23
CA SER A 102 12.51 2.56 -7.44
C SER A 102 11.90 3.93 -7.79
N THR A 103 11.99 4.89 -6.89
CA THR A 103 11.43 6.24 -7.03
C THR A 103 12.51 7.33 -7.05
N SER A 104 13.79 6.97 -7.19
CA SER A 104 14.92 7.92 -7.26
C SER A 104 14.72 8.99 -8.34
N HIS A 105 14.19 8.61 -9.51
CA HIS A 105 13.86 9.52 -10.61
C HIS A 105 12.81 10.57 -10.23
N VAL A 106 11.86 10.25 -9.33
CA VAL A 106 10.87 11.21 -8.82
C VAL A 106 11.56 12.21 -7.90
N LYS A 107 12.41 11.73 -6.98
CA LYS A 107 13.21 12.57 -6.11
C LYS A 107 14.11 13.53 -6.92
N GLU A 108 14.81 13.01 -7.92
CA GLU A 108 15.68 13.80 -8.81
C GLU A 108 14.89 14.91 -9.52
N SER A 109 13.68 14.59 -10.01
CA SER A 109 12.79 15.57 -10.65
C SER A 109 12.21 16.62 -9.69
N LEU A 110 12.20 16.36 -8.39
CA LEU A 110 11.75 17.29 -7.35
C LEU A 110 12.92 18.11 -6.76
N ALA A 111 14.15 17.62 -6.93
CA ALA A 111 15.33 18.23 -6.34
C ALA A 111 15.50 19.70 -6.79
N GLY A 112 15.77 20.57 -5.83
CA GLY A 112 15.89 22.01 -6.04
C GLY A 112 14.58 22.79 -6.07
N ALA A 113 13.42 22.11 -6.28
CA ALA A 113 12.11 22.76 -6.22
C ALA A 113 11.44 22.61 -4.84
N ILE A 114 11.57 21.46 -4.22
CA ILE A 114 11.03 21.17 -2.89
C ILE A 114 11.98 20.26 -2.10
N ASP A 115 11.85 20.28 -0.78
CA ASP A 115 12.51 19.36 0.13
C ASP A 115 11.56 18.27 0.64
N LEU A 116 12.12 17.31 1.40
CA LEU A 116 11.33 16.22 1.97
C LEU A 116 10.26 16.73 2.96
N GLU A 117 10.55 17.79 3.71
CA GLU A 117 9.62 18.31 4.71
C GLU A 117 8.39 18.93 4.05
N LEU A 118 8.57 19.68 2.98
CA LEU A 118 7.45 20.19 2.19
C LEU A 118 6.67 19.04 1.55
N LEU A 119 7.38 18.03 1.01
CA LEU A 119 6.74 16.86 0.41
C LEU A 119 5.89 16.08 1.43
N ARG A 120 6.38 15.90 2.66
CA ARG A 120 5.62 15.30 3.76
C ARG A 120 4.32 16.05 4.04
N ARG A 121 4.37 17.38 4.06
CA ARG A 121 3.18 18.21 4.31
C ARG A 121 2.15 18.11 3.19
N VAL A 122 2.58 18.22 1.94
CA VAL A 122 1.64 18.21 0.79
C VAL A 122 1.09 16.82 0.47
N TRP A 123 1.82 15.75 0.82
CA TRP A 123 1.36 14.36 0.68
C TRP A 123 0.82 13.75 1.97
N LEU A 124 0.64 14.55 3.01
CA LEU A 124 0.02 14.10 4.27
C LEU A 124 -1.33 13.39 4.06
N PRO A 125 -2.24 13.87 3.17
CA PRO A 125 -3.52 13.21 2.95
C PRO A 125 -3.43 11.81 2.33
N ILE A 126 -2.31 11.44 1.71
CA ILE A 126 -2.08 10.11 1.14
C ILE A 126 -1.09 9.28 1.95
N SER A 127 -0.64 9.77 3.10
CA SER A 127 0.28 9.05 4.00
C SER A 127 -0.49 8.20 5.01
N PRO A 128 -0.24 6.88 5.06
CA PRO A 128 -0.96 5.95 5.93
C PRO A 128 -0.99 6.33 7.43
N HIS A 129 0.10 6.91 7.95
CA HIS A 129 0.28 7.14 9.40
C HIS A 129 -0.80 8.00 10.04
N VAL A 130 -1.44 8.92 9.29
CA VAL A 130 -2.51 9.79 9.82
C VAL A 130 -3.84 9.05 10.02
N TYR A 131 -3.97 7.84 9.46
CA TYR A 131 -5.21 7.08 9.46
C TYR A 131 -5.15 5.78 10.28
N LEU A 132 -4.04 5.47 10.96
CA LEU A 132 -3.85 4.20 11.64
C LEU A 132 -4.95 3.89 12.67
N ASP A 133 -5.42 4.88 13.41
CA ASP A 133 -6.48 4.67 14.41
C ASP A 133 -7.82 4.27 13.79
N ARG A 134 -8.04 4.58 12.51
CA ARG A 134 -9.28 4.20 11.79
C ARG A 134 -9.31 2.73 11.37
N VAL A 135 -8.19 2.04 11.43
CA VAL A 135 -8.10 0.60 11.09
C VAL A 135 -7.95 -0.29 12.31
N ARG A 136 -8.11 0.26 13.52
CA ARG A 136 -7.96 -0.45 14.80
C ARG A 136 -8.81 -1.73 14.89
N ASP A 137 -10.02 -1.68 14.37
CA ASP A 137 -10.98 -2.79 14.43
C ASP A 137 -10.84 -3.78 13.25
N ARG A 138 -9.84 -3.59 12.39
CA ARG A 138 -9.57 -4.48 11.25
C ARG A 138 -8.61 -5.59 11.66
N LYS A 139 -8.87 -6.82 11.21
CA LYS A 139 -7.84 -7.86 11.24
C LYS A 139 -6.72 -7.43 10.30
N THR A 140 -5.53 -7.22 10.82
CA THR A 140 -4.43 -6.63 10.04
C THR A 140 -3.22 -7.55 10.04
N LEU A 141 -2.70 -7.83 8.83
CA LEU A 141 -1.40 -8.43 8.61
C LEU A 141 -0.46 -7.38 8.02
N LEU A 142 0.65 -7.13 8.70
CA LEU A 142 1.77 -6.34 8.21
C LEU A 142 2.84 -7.28 7.66
N VAL A 143 3.27 -7.06 6.42
CA VAL A 143 4.37 -7.83 5.81
C VAL A 143 5.42 -6.87 5.31
N TYR A 144 6.69 -7.15 5.59
CA TYR A 144 7.80 -6.46 4.94
C TYR A 144 8.97 -7.39 4.63
N ALA A 145 9.80 -7.02 3.67
CA ALA A 145 11.00 -7.77 3.34
C ALA A 145 12.21 -7.21 4.07
N ARG A 146 13.05 -8.11 4.61
CA ARG A 146 14.22 -7.78 5.44
C ARG A 146 15.26 -6.92 4.72
N TYR A 147 15.34 -7.03 3.39
CA TYR A 147 16.34 -6.38 2.56
C TYR A 147 15.68 -5.45 1.52
N ASP A 148 14.56 -4.83 1.88
CA ASP A 148 13.81 -3.93 1.00
C ASP A 148 14.53 -2.58 0.86
N LEU A 149 14.88 -2.21 -0.37
CA LEU A 149 15.48 -0.93 -0.72
C LEU A 149 14.47 0.01 -1.40
N THR A 150 13.31 -0.51 -1.79
CA THR A 150 12.22 0.27 -2.38
C THR A 150 11.32 0.87 -1.32
N PHE A 151 10.97 0.06 -0.33
CA PHE A 151 10.36 0.50 0.93
C PHE A 151 11.40 0.33 2.04
N PRO A 152 12.19 1.36 2.35
CA PRO A 152 13.28 1.25 3.32
C PRO A 152 12.83 0.59 4.62
N VAL A 153 13.56 -0.43 5.05
CA VAL A 153 13.16 -1.34 6.14
C VAL A 153 12.92 -0.62 7.46
N ASP A 154 13.65 0.46 7.73
CA ASP A 154 13.43 1.30 8.91
C ASP A 154 12.02 1.91 8.91
N LEU A 155 11.51 2.37 7.76
CA LEU A 155 10.14 2.89 7.63
C LEU A 155 9.09 1.80 7.85
N SER A 156 9.33 0.58 7.35
CA SER A 156 8.42 -0.56 7.61
C SER A 156 8.40 -0.93 9.09
N ARG A 157 9.57 -0.91 9.75
CA ARG A 157 9.68 -1.11 11.20
C ARG A 157 9.01 0.01 11.99
N ASP A 158 9.07 1.25 11.50
CA ASP A 158 8.34 2.38 12.11
C ASP A 158 6.84 2.14 12.10
N LEU A 159 6.30 1.57 11.02
CA LEU A 159 4.87 1.22 11.00
C LEU A 159 4.53 0.19 12.08
N VAL A 160 5.33 -0.86 12.24
CA VAL A 160 5.12 -1.87 13.29
C VAL A 160 5.13 -1.18 14.67
N ARG A 161 6.15 -0.35 14.95
CA ARG A 161 6.22 0.42 16.19
C ARG A 161 5.01 1.34 16.41
N GLU A 162 4.49 1.97 15.36
CA GLU A 162 3.29 2.80 15.46
C GLU A 162 2.04 1.98 15.80
N PHE A 163 1.89 0.78 15.22
CA PHE A 163 0.81 -0.12 15.58
C PHE A 163 0.91 -0.57 17.04
N GLU A 164 2.11 -0.97 17.49
CA GLU A 164 2.39 -1.34 18.89
C GLU A 164 2.11 -0.18 19.85
N ARG A 165 2.67 1.00 19.58
CA ARG A 165 2.51 2.20 20.42
C ARG A 165 1.06 2.63 20.57
N ARG A 166 0.25 2.46 19.53
CA ARG A 166 -1.19 2.79 19.53
C ARG A 166 -2.05 1.64 20.04
N GLY A 167 -1.47 0.48 20.37
CA GLY A 167 -2.21 -0.71 20.77
C GLY A 167 -3.17 -1.21 19.69
N ILE A 168 -2.78 -1.11 18.41
CA ILE A 168 -3.58 -1.61 17.28
C ILE A 168 -3.23 -3.08 17.05
N PRO A 169 -4.19 -4.02 17.18
CA PRO A 169 -3.94 -5.44 16.97
C PRO A 169 -3.48 -5.74 15.55
N HIS A 170 -2.40 -6.50 15.42
CA HIS A 170 -1.88 -6.91 14.11
C HIS A 170 -1.08 -8.21 14.20
N GLU A 171 -0.94 -8.86 13.05
CA GLU A 171 0.03 -9.93 12.82
C GLU A 171 1.20 -9.37 12.00
N LEU A 172 2.38 -9.92 12.21
CA LEU A 172 3.59 -9.50 11.51
C LEU A 172 4.26 -10.70 10.82
N ALA A 173 4.61 -10.51 9.55
CA ALA A 173 5.48 -11.42 8.82
C ALA A 173 6.67 -10.67 8.22
N VAL A 174 7.87 -11.21 8.41
CA VAL A 174 9.12 -10.66 7.86
C VAL A 174 9.70 -11.64 6.86
N LEU A 175 9.72 -11.24 5.59
CA LEU A 175 10.21 -12.08 4.50
C LEU A 175 11.74 -11.97 4.40
N PRO A 176 12.49 -13.09 4.24
CA PRO A 176 13.95 -13.08 4.14
C PRO A 176 14.44 -12.74 2.72
N CYS A 177 13.89 -11.69 2.12
CA CYS A 177 14.17 -11.26 0.74
C CYS A 177 14.18 -9.73 0.63
N GLY A 178 14.37 -9.20 -0.58
CA GLY A 178 14.17 -7.80 -0.93
C GLY A 178 12.84 -7.58 -1.65
N HIS A 179 12.54 -6.33 -1.99
CA HIS A 179 11.26 -5.94 -2.61
C HIS A 179 10.91 -6.76 -3.85
N TYR A 180 11.78 -6.74 -4.84
CA TYR A 180 11.52 -7.44 -6.12
C TYR A 180 11.80 -8.94 -6.04
N SER A 181 12.72 -9.38 -5.19
CA SER A 181 13.00 -10.80 -5.02
C SER A 181 11.87 -11.56 -4.32
N THR A 182 10.92 -10.87 -3.69
CA THR A 182 9.66 -11.47 -3.21
C THR A 182 8.91 -12.18 -4.34
N GLY A 183 8.98 -11.68 -5.57
CA GLY A 183 8.39 -12.33 -6.76
C GLY A 183 9.13 -13.54 -7.28
N LEU A 184 10.31 -13.89 -6.75
CA LEU A 184 11.14 -14.99 -7.19
C LEU A 184 10.94 -16.25 -6.32
N THR A 185 11.20 -17.42 -6.89
CA THR A 185 11.25 -18.69 -6.14
C THR A 185 12.47 -18.68 -5.20
N PRO A 186 12.34 -19.09 -3.92
CA PRO A 186 11.14 -19.65 -3.28
C PRO A 186 10.21 -18.60 -2.64
N PHE A 187 10.61 -17.34 -2.59
CA PHE A 187 9.97 -16.30 -1.79
C PHE A 187 8.52 -16.00 -2.21
N LYS A 188 8.21 -16.08 -3.51
CA LYS A 188 6.84 -15.91 -4.01
C LYS A 188 5.84 -16.91 -3.42
N PHE A 189 6.28 -18.14 -3.11
CA PHE A 189 5.42 -19.14 -2.48
C PHE A 189 5.25 -18.86 -0.98
N LEU A 190 6.32 -18.42 -0.32
CA LEU A 190 6.26 -18.02 1.09
C LEU A 190 5.34 -16.82 1.27
N ASP A 191 5.51 -15.79 0.46
CA ASP A 191 4.68 -14.58 0.46
C ASP A 191 3.21 -14.93 0.19
N GLY A 192 2.95 -15.64 -0.90
CA GLY A 192 1.60 -16.07 -1.25
C GLY A 192 0.94 -16.93 -0.16
N PHE A 193 1.68 -17.84 0.46
CA PHE A 193 1.19 -18.66 1.57
C PHE A 193 0.80 -17.82 2.79
N VAL A 194 1.66 -16.89 3.21
CA VAL A 194 1.43 -16.02 4.35
C VAL A 194 0.17 -15.16 4.13
N LEU A 195 0.06 -14.53 2.96
CA LEU A 195 -1.05 -13.67 2.59
C LEU A 195 -2.37 -14.45 2.49
N ALA A 196 -2.36 -15.59 1.77
CA ALA A 196 -3.54 -16.41 1.57
C ALA A 196 -4.05 -17.00 2.89
N ARG A 197 -3.14 -17.58 3.71
CA ARG A 197 -3.49 -18.15 5.02
C ARG A 197 -4.12 -17.11 5.97
N PHE A 198 -3.58 -15.89 5.98
CA PHE A 198 -4.15 -14.82 6.79
C PHE A 198 -5.56 -14.46 6.35
N LEU A 199 -5.78 -14.25 5.06
CA LEU A 199 -7.09 -13.88 4.54
C LEU A 199 -8.12 -15.01 4.71
N ASP A 200 -7.74 -16.26 4.42
CA ASP A 200 -8.63 -17.40 4.55
C ASP A 200 -9.12 -17.61 5.99
N ARG A 201 -8.25 -17.36 6.98
CA ARG A 201 -8.61 -17.48 8.39
C ARG A 201 -9.50 -16.32 8.88
N ASN A 202 -9.41 -15.14 8.25
CA ASN A 202 -10.08 -13.93 8.72
C ASN A 202 -11.28 -13.49 7.84
N LEU A 203 -11.55 -14.20 6.77
CA LEU A 203 -12.70 -14.02 5.87
C LEU A 203 -13.56 -15.27 5.81
#